data_d300041c244e1233c1b4c0333b65889b
#
_entry.id   d300041c244e1233c1b4c0333b65889b
#
_cell.length_a   1.000
_cell.length_b   1.000
_cell.length_c   1.000
_cell.angle_alpha   90.00
_cell.angle_beta   90.00
_cell.angle_gamma   90.00
#
_symmetry.space_group_name_H-M   'P 1'
#
loop_
_entity.id
_entity.type
_entity.pdbx_description
1 polymer ?
#
loop_
_entity_poly.entity_id
_entity_poly.type
_entity_poly.pdbx_seq_one_letter_code
_entity_poly.pdbx_strand_id
1 'polypeptide(L)'
;MQACRLSATDLACRRGERMLFRGLSLALDPGEAVQISGANGIGKSSLLRILAGLLPAYAGKVECTGTIGLIDERPALDPHLPLGRALGFWQRLDGPADNEMARLGLIGLDVVPVRYLSTGQKKRAALARLIGQRAAVWLLDEPLNGLDQVAATLTQQLAAEHLAAGGICVIASHQRFELAGMRQLALEDHAP
;
A
#
# COMPACT_ATOMS: atom_id res chain seq x y z
N MET A 1 -9.53 -5.29 15.60
CA MET A 1 -8.94 -4.09 14.95
C MET A 1 -9.72 -2.85 15.37
N GLN A 2 -9.10 -1.67 15.41
CA GLN A 2 -9.83 -0.41 15.63
C GLN A 2 -10.80 -0.16 14.47
N ALA A 3 -11.95 0.48 14.76
CA ALA A 3 -12.84 0.95 13.71
C ALA A 3 -12.04 1.85 12.74
N CYS A 4 -12.09 1.53 11.46
CA CYS A 4 -11.42 2.32 10.44
C CYS A 4 -12.41 2.75 9.37
N ARG A 5 -12.17 3.90 8.75
CA ARG A 5 -12.91 4.41 7.61
C ARG A 5 -12.00 5.29 6.79
N LEU A 6 -12.11 5.19 5.49
CA LEU A 6 -11.41 6.08 4.57
C LEU A 6 -12.41 6.70 3.61
N SER A 7 -12.42 8.03 3.53
CA SER A 7 -13.25 8.74 2.55
C SER A 7 -12.46 9.85 1.87
N ALA A 8 -12.78 10.05 0.61
CA ALA A 8 -12.28 11.14 -0.21
C ALA A 8 -13.47 11.79 -0.91
N THR A 9 -13.53 13.11 -0.92
CA THR A 9 -14.63 13.88 -1.49
C THR A 9 -14.08 14.91 -2.46
N ASP A 10 -14.53 14.82 -3.72
CA ASP A 10 -14.24 15.76 -4.80
C ASP A 10 -12.74 16.05 -4.99
N LEU A 11 -11.92 15.00 -4.89
CA LEU A 11 -10.46 15.15 -5.01
C LEU A 11 -10.05 15.56 -6.41
N ALA A 12 -9.10 16.50 -6.45
CA ALA A 12 -8.35 16.83 -7.65
C ALA A 12 -6.84 16.79 -7.34
N CYS A 13 -6.06 16.38 -8.33
CA CYS A 13 -4.60 16.34 -8.26
C CYS A 13 -3.98 17.06 -9.45
N ARG A 14 -3.06 18.01 -9.14
CA ARG A 14 -2.23 18.71 -10.13
C ARG A 14 -0.75 18.51 -9.81
N ARG A 15 0.05 18.26 -10.84
CA ARG A 15 1.52 18.15 -10.73
C ARG A 15 2.15 19.12 -11.70
N GLY A 16 2.78 20.16 -11.17
CA GLY A 16 3.19 21.32 -11.99
C GLY A 16 1.95 21.93 -12.66
N GLU A 17 2.01 22.11 -13.98
CA GLU A 17 0.90 22.65 -14.76
C GLU A 17 -0.12 21.59 -15.21
N ARG A 18 0.18 20.29 -15.02
CA ARG A 18 -0.66 19.20 -15.49
C ARG A 18 -1.68 18.81 -14.43
N MET A 19 -2.97 18.93 -14.76
CA MET A 19 -4.05 18.27 -14.01
C MET A 19 -3.99 16.77 -14.29
N LEU A 20 -3.99 15.94 -13.24
CA LEU A 20 -3.97 14.48 -13.39
C LEU A 20 -5.39 13.90 -13.31
N PHE A 21 -6.18 14.34 -12.34
CA PHE A 21 -7.59 13.95 -12.17
C PHE A 21 -8.34 15.01 -11.40
N ARG A 22 -9.68 14.98 -11.48
CA ARG A 22 -10.59 15.85 -10.74
C ARG A 22 -11.93 15.16 -10.45
N GLY A 23 -12.63 15.64 -9.42
CA GLY A 23 -13.97 15.17 -9.09
C GLY A 23 -14.01 13.74 -8.54
N LEU A 24 -12.87 13.20 -8.04
CA LEU A 24 -12.82 11.84 -7.54
C LEU A 24 -13.38 11.78 -6.12
N SER A 25 -14.38 10.93 -5.93
CA SER A 25 -14.93 10.64 -4.61
C SER A 25 -14.99 9.14 -4.37
N LEU A 26 -14.59 8.71 -3.17
CA LEU A 26 -14.67 7.34 -2.72
C LEU A 26 -14.93 7.26 -1.23
N ALA A 27 -15.56 6.19 -0.78
CA ALA A 27 -15.69 5.86 0.63
C ALA A 27 -15.52 4.35 0.80
N LEU A 28 -14.77 3.97 1.84
CA LEU A 28 -14.47 2.60 2.20
C LEU A 28 -14.70 2.41 3.68
N ASP A 29 -15.51 1.40 3.99
CA ASP A 29 -15.80 0.94 5.33
C ASP A 29 -14.96 -0.33 5.67
N PRO A 30 -14.91 -0.78 6.93
CA PRO A 30 -14.14 -1.95 7.33
C PRO A 30 -14.45 -3.20 6.48
N GLY A 31 -13.41 -3.88 6.02
CA GLY A 31 -13.52 -5.07 5.16
C GLY A 31 -13.64 -4.74 3.66
N GLU A 32 -13.64 -3.49 3.27
CA GLU A 32 -13.76 -3.10 1.87
C GLU A 32 -12.41 -2.87 1.19
N ALA A 33 -12.37 -3.16 -0.10
CA ALA A 33 -11.23 -2.87 -0.96
C ALA A 33 -11.64 -2.21 -2.28
N VAL A 34 -10.73 -1.39 -2.81
CA VAL A 34 -10.84 -0.82 -4.16
C VAL A 34 -9.52 -0.95 -4.90
N GLN A 35 -9.60 -1.39 -6.15
CA GLN A 35 -8.48 -1.30 -7.08
C GLN A 35 -8.62 -0.05 -7.95
N ILE A 36 -7.59 0.78 -7.93
CA ILE A 36 -7.45 1.95 -8.80
C ILE A 36 -6.70 1.47 -10.06
N SER A 37 -7.41 1.46 -11.17
CA SER A 37 -6.84 1.13 -12.48
C SER A 37 -6.53 2.38 -13.30
N GLY A 38 -5.75 2.22 -14.35
CA GLY A 38 -5.42 3.28 -15.27
C GLY A 38 -4.01 3.22 -15.82
N ALA A 39 -3.76 3.94 -16.92
CA ALA A 39 -2.47 3.98 -17.59
C ALA A 39 -1.34 4.48 -16.69
N ASN A 40 -0.08 4.16 -17.06
CA ASN A 40 1.07 4.70 -16.33
C ASN A 40 1.12 6.23 -16.45
N GLY A 41 1.43 6.90 -15.33
CA GLY A 41 1.49 8.36 -15.28
C GLY A 41 0.16 9.09 -15.18
N ILE A 42 -0.99 8.36 -15.09
CA ILE A 42 -2.32 8.99 -14.94
C ILE A 42 -2.54 9.61 -13.56
N GLY A 43 -1.79 9.16 -12.54
CA GLY A 43 -1.90 9.75 -11.19
C GLY A 43 -2.19 8.75 -10.07
N LYS A 44 -2.17 7.43 -10.33
CA LYS A 44 -2.46 6.39 -9.32
C LYS A 44 -1.63 6.55 -8.04
N SER A 45 -0.30 6.63 -8.17
CA SER A 45 0.61 6.83 -7.02
C SER A 45 0.40 8.19 -6.34
N SER A 46 0.01 9.23 -7.11
CA SER A 46 -0.32 10.53 -6.52
C SER A 46 -1.59 10.45 -5.69
N LEU A 47 -2.61 9.71 -6.15
CA LEU A 47 -3.84 9.48 -5.39
C LEU A 47 -3.52 8.74 -4.08
N LEU A 48 -2.74 7.65 -4.11
CA LEU A 48 -2.35 6.95 -2.88
C LEU A 48 -1.61 7.87 -1.91
N ARG A 49 -0.71 8.72 -2.40
CA ARG A 49 0.01 9.68 -1.55
C ARG A 49 -0.90 10.79 -1.00
N ILE A 50 -1.94 11.20 -1.73
CA ILE A 50 -2.97 12.12 -1.20
C ILE A 50 -3.75 11.42 -0.09
N LEU A 51 -4.21 10.17 -0.30
CA LEU A 51 -4.91 9.39 0.71
C LEU A 51 -4.07 9.14 1.96
N ALA A 52 -2.75 8.98 1.79
CA ALA A 52 -1.78 8.84 2.89
C ALA A 52 -1.44 10.15 3.62
N GLY A 53 -1.92 11.30 3.15
CA GLY A 53 -1.55 12.61 3.68
C GLY A 53 -0.12 13.05 3.33
N LEU A 54 0.56 12.37 2.41
CA LEU A 54 1.94 12.66 1.99
C LEU A 54 2.00 13.66 0.81
N LEU A 55 0.87 13.92 0.18
CA LEU A 55 0.73 14.88 -0.90
C LEU A 55 -0.54 15.68 -0.68
N PRO A 56 -0.50 17.02 -0.68
CA PRO A 56 -1.72 17.82 -0.60
C PRO A 56 -2.58 17.63 -1.85
N ALA A 57 -3.88 17.48 -1.67
CA ALA A 57 -4.83 17.54 -2.78
C ALA A 57 -4.87 18.96 -3.36
N TYR A 58 -5.08 19.08 -4.68
CA TYR A 58 -5.32 20.38 -5.33
C TYR A 58 -6.69 20.92 -4.96
N ALA A 59 -7.71 20.06 -4.85
CA ALA A 59 -9.03 20.35 -4.34
C ALA A 59 -9.61 19.11 -3.67
N GLY A 60 -10.70 19.30 -2.89
CA GLY A 60 -11.36 18.23 -2.17
C GLY A 60 -10.73 17.95 -0.80
N LYS A 61 -11.18 16.90 -0.15
CA LYS A 61 -10.69 16.49 1.18
C LYS A 61 -10.61 14.98 1.32
N VAL A 62 -9.70 14.54 2.20
CA VAL A 62 -9.58 13.16 2.67
C VAL A 62 -9.86 13.13 4.16
N GLU A 63 -10.66 12.17 4.58
CA GLU A 63 -10.90 11.89 5.99
C GLU A 63 -10.57 10.40 6.24
N CYS A 64 -9.76 10.14 7.25
CA CYS A 64 -9.37 8.79 7.62
C CYS A 64 -9.47 8.62 9.13
N THR A 65 -10.12 7.54 9.55
CA THR A 65 -10.06 7.04 10.93
C THR A 65 -9.22 5.77 10.91
N GLY A 66 -8.29 5.66 11.84
CA GLY A 66 -7.33 4.55 11.90
C GLY A 66 -5.97 4.90 11.30
N THR A 67 -5.01 4.01 11.49
CA THR A 67 -3.63 4.16 11.01
C THR A 67 -3.53 3.75 9.54
N ILE A 68 -2.71 4.48 8.78
CA ILE A 68 -2.45 4.20 7.36
C ILE A 68 -1.06 3.59 7.21
N GLY A 69 -0.98 2.50 6.45
CA GLY A 69 0.26 1.92 5.97
C GLY A 69 0.35 2.04 4.45
N LEU A 70 1.48 2.51 3.95
CA LEU A 70 1.73 2.67 2.52
C LEU A 70 2.90 1.80 2.09
N ILE A 71 2.69 1.02 1.02
CA ILE A 71 3.75 0.42 0.22
C ILE A 71 3.78 1.13 -1.12
N ASP A 72 4.90 1.76 -1.44
CA ASP A 72 5.19 2.33 -2.75
C ASP A 72 6.50 1.74 -3.33
N GLU A 73 6.99 2.30 -4.42
CA GLU A 73 8.21 1.84 -5.08
C GLU A 73 9.45 1.89 -4.18
N ARG A 74 9.44 2.76 -3.18
CA ARG A 74 10.55 2.95 -2.24
C ARG A 74 10.15 2.38 -0.89
N PRO A 75 10.60 1.17 -0.55
CA PRO A 75 10.33 0.63 0.79
C PRO A 75 10.95 1.56 1.84
N ALA A 76 10.18 1.85 2.88
CA ALA A 76 10.64 2.66 4.01
C ALA A 76 11.61 1.86 4.90
N LEU A 77 12.68 1.35 4.28
CA LEU A 77 13.77 0.60 4.89
C LEU A 77 15.09 1.24 4.47
N ASP A 78 15.98 1.49 5.43
CA ASP A 78 17.29 2.04 5.13
C ASP A 78 18.07 1.07 4.21
N PRO A 79 18.46 1.49 3.00
CA PRO A 79 19.15 0.64 2.03
C PRO A 79 20.53 0.17 2.50
N HIS A 80 21.15 0.87 3.43
CA HIS A 80 22.50 0.57 3.92
C HIS A 80 22.51 -0.36 5.14
N LEU A 81 21.38 -0.51 5.83
CA LEU A 81 21.28 -1.41 6.97
C LEU A 81 20.99 -2.85 6.54
N PRO A 82 21.52 -3.85 7.29
CA PRO A 82 21.02 -5.21 7.21
C PRO A 82 19.51 -5.27 7.42
N LEU A 83 18.81 -6.17 6.68
CA LEU A 83 17.35 -6.27 6.71
C LEU A 83 16.79 -6.40 8.13
N GLY A 84 17.40 -7.27 8.95
CA GLY A 84 16.96 -7.46 10.33
C GLY A 84 17.04 -6.18 11.17
N ARG A 85 18.08 -5.35 10.95
CA ARG A 85 18.20 -4.04 11.63
C ARG A 85 17.19 -3.02 11.10
N ALA A 86 16.97 -3.00 9.77
CA ALA A 86 16.02 -2.09 9.15
C ALA A 86 14.58 -2.39 9.60
N LEU A 87 14.17 -3.66 9.67
CA LEU A 87 12.88 -4.07 10.21
C LEU A 87 12.81 -3.86 11.73
N GLY A 88 13.87 -4.18 12.46
CA GLY A 88 13.94 -3.98 13.92
C GLY A 88 13.84 -2.52 14.35
N PHE A 89 14.19 -1.57 13.51
CA PHE A 89 13.91 -0.15 13.75
C PHE A 89 12.39 0.10 13.85
N TRP A 90 11.62 -0.40 12.90
CA TRP A 90 10.16 -0.25 12.89
C TRP A 90 9.48 -1.03 14.01
N GLN A 91 9.95 -2.24 14.32
CA GLN A 91 9.42 -3.04 15.44
C GLN A 91 9.55 -2.32 16.79
N ARG A 92 10.56 -1.49 16.97
CA ARG A 92 10.69 -0.66 18.19
C ARG A 92 9.65 0.46 18.27
N LEU A 93 9.16 0.93 17.12
CA LEU A 93 8.14 2.00 17.04
C LEU A 93 6.72 1.43 17.07
N ASP A 94 6.49 0.36 16.30
CA ASP A 94 5.17 -0.19 16.04
C ASP A 94 4.81 -1.37 16.98
N GLY A 95 5.79 -1.89 17.72
CA GLY A 95 5.68 -3.08 18.55
C GLY A 95 6.21 -4.35 17.87
N PRO A 96 6.36 -5.45 18.62
CA PRO A 96 6.88 -6.70 18.08
C PRO A 96 5.99 -7.25 16.97
N ALA A 97 6.61 -7.65 15.87
CA ALA A 97 5.96 -8.35 14.77
C ALA A 97 6.24 -9.86 14.89
N ASP A 98 5.20 -10.65 14.86
CA ASP A 98 5.30 -12.10 14.99
C ASP A 98 5.75 -12.71 13.64
N ASN A 99 6.95 -13.33 13.62
CA ASN A 99 7.45 -14.27 12.61
C ASN A 99 7.21 -13.90 11.11
N GLU A 100 7.02 -12.63 10.80
CA GLU A 100 6.69 -12.17 9.43
C GLU A 100 7.82 -12.47 8.42
N MET A 101 9.07 -12.49 8.89
CA MET A 101 10.21 -12.84 8.03
C MET A 101 10.10 -14.28 7.51
N ALA A 102 9.68 -15.22 8.37
CA ALA A 102 9.49 -16.62 7.98
C ALA A 102 8.34 -16.75 6.96
N ARG A 103 7.20 -16.15 7.28
CA ARG A 103 6.00 -16.19 6.43
C ARG A 103 6.25 -15.61 5.03
N LEU A 104 7.08 -14.57 4.97
CA LEU A 104 7.41 -13.87 3.72
C LEU A 104 8.67 -14.45 3.02
N GLY A 105 9.23 -15.58 3.51
CA GLY A 105 10.40 -16.21 2.92
C GLY A 105 11.65 -15.32 2.94
N LEU A 106 11.85 -14.60 4.05
CA LEU A 106 12.98 -13.68 4.25
C LEU A 106 13.98 -14.24 5.25
N ILE A 107 13.82 -15.48 5.73
CA ILE A 107 14.76 -16.15 6.63
C ILE A 107 16.13 -16.24 5.97
N GLY A 108 17.19 -15.94 6.72
CA GLY A 108 18.57 -15.94 6.23
C GLY A 108 18.97 -14.66 5.49
N LEU A 109 18.04 -13.71 5.31
CA LEU A 109 18.32 -12.40 4.71
C LEU A 109 18.53 -11.29 5.75
N ASP A 110 18.42 -11.61 7.03
CA ASP A 110 18.54 -10.68 8.15
C ASP A 110 19.87 -9.91 8.18
N VAL A 111 20.96 -10.55 7.74
CA VAL A 111 22.30 -9.94 7.65
C VAL A 111 22.59 -9.22 6.33
N VAL A 112 21.72 -9.38 5.33
CA VAL A 112 21.91 -8.80 3.99
C VAL A 112 21.46 -7.34 3.99
N PRO A 113 22.30 -6.38 3.56
CA PRO A 113 21.89 -4.99 3.38
C PRO A 113 20.71 -4.86 2.39
N VAL A 114 19.72 -4.05 2.74
CA VAL A 114 18.46 -3.91 1.96
C VAL A 114 18.71 -3.57 0.48
N ARG A 115 19.75 -2.79 0.19
CA ARG A 115 20.12 -2.44 -1.20
C ARG A 115 20.44 -3.64 -2.09
N TYR A 116 20.94 -4.75 -1.51
CA TYR A 116 21.33 -5.95 -2.25
C TYR A 116 20.19 -6.97 -2.40
N LEU A 117 19.07 -6.72 -1.77
CA LEU A 117 17.87 -7.54 -1.96
C LEU A 117 17.33 -7.37 -3.40
N SER A 118 16.83 -8.46 -3.96
CA SER A 118 16.08 -8.41 -5.22
C SER A 118 14.82 -7.57 -5.09
N THR A 119 14.23 -7.14 -6.21
CA THR A 119 12.96 -6.38 -6.21
C THR A 119 11.86 -7.11 -5.45
N GLY A 120 11.70 -8.42 -5.67
CA GLY A 120 10.71 -9.24 -4.96
C GLY A 120 11.01 -9.36 -3.47
N GLN A 121 12.28 -9.50 -3.07
CA GLN A 121 12.68 -9.53 -1.66
C GLN A 121 12.41 -8.18 -0.97
N LYS A 122 12.70 -7.05 -1.65
CA LYS A 122 12.38 -5.71 -1.13
C LYS A 122 10.88 -5.51 -0.93
N LYS A 123 10.05 -5.98 -1.85
CA LYS A 123 8.58 -5.91 -1.69
C LYS A 123 8.09 -6.77 -0.53
N ARG A 124 8.59 -7.99 -0.40
CA ARG A 124 8.25 -8.85 0.74
C ARG A 124 8.71 -8.24 2.07
N ALA A 125 9.87 -7.58 2.10
CA ALA A 125 10.34 -6.85 3.27
C ALA A 125 9.46 -5.63 3.59
N ALA A 126 8.94 -4.91 2.58
CA ALA A 126 7.97 -3.84 2.76
C ALA A 126 6.64 -4.37 3.32
N LEU A 127 6.18 -5.55 2.86
CA LEU A 127 5.02 -6.23 3.43
C LEU A 127 5.23 -6.64 4.89
N ALA A 128 6.42 -7.18 5.24
CA ALA A 128 6.76 -7.51 6.64
C ALA A 128 6.64 -6.27 7.54
N ARG A 129 7.15 -5.12 7.08
CA ARG A 129 7.01 -3.86 7.79
C ARG A 129 5.54 -3.43 7.90
N LEU A 130 4.77 -3.50 6.81
CA LEU A 130 3.36 -3.10 6.79
C LEU A 130 2.53 -3.91 7.79
N ILE A 131 2.73 -5.23 7.82
CA ILE A 131 2.04 -6.12 8.76
C ILE A 131 2.43 -5.75 10.20
N GLY A 132 3.73 -5.56 10.46
CA GLY A 132 4.24 -5.18 11.78
C GLY A 132 3.67 -3.84 12.27
N GLN A 133 3.38 -2.92 11.38
CA GLN A 133 2.74 -1.63 11.68
C GLN A 133 1.29 -1.78 12.18
N ARG A 134 0.64 -2.92 11.92
CA ARG A 134 -0.78 -3.16 12.25
C ARG A 134 -1.71 -2.05 11.76
N ALA A 135 -1.37 -1.44 10.62
CA ALA A 135 -2.15 -0.36 10.03
C ALA A 135 -3.55 -0.86 9.65
N ALA A 136 -4.56 -0.07 9.96
CA ALA A 136 -5.95 -0.43 9.65
C ALA A 136 -6.29 -0.21 8.16
N VAL A 137 -5.61 0.72 7.50
CA VAL A 137 -5.79 1.04 6.07
C VAL A 137 -4.48 0.75 5.34
N TRP A 138 -4.53 -0.15 4.37
CA TRP A 138 -3.40 -0.47 3.49
C TRP A 138 -3.54 0.24 2.15
N LEU A 139 -2.53 1.02 1.80
CA LEU A 139 -2.38 1.65 0.49
C LEU A 139 -1.22 0.96 -0.24
N LEU A 140 -1.52 0.28 -1.34
CA LEU A 140 -0.57 -0.59 -2.04
C LEU A 140 -0.35 -0.09 -3.47
N ASP A 141 0.85 0.43 -3.76
CA ASP A 141 1.22 0.91 -5.10
C ASP A 141 1.99 -0.18 -5.85
N GLU A 142 1.38 -0.69 -6.92
CA GLU A 142 1.90 -1.77 -7.78
C GLU A 142 2.45 -2.96 -6.95
N PRO A 143 1.65 -3.54 -6.03
CA PRO A 143 2.16 -4.50 -5.05
C PRO A 143 2.67 -5.79 -5.67
N LEU A 144 2.18 -6.19 -6.86
CA LEU A 144 2.57 -7.44 -7.52
C LEU A 144 3.76 -7.30 -8.47
N ASN A 145 4.17 -6.07 -8.82
CA ASN A 145 5.26 -5.85 -9.76
C ASN A 145 6.59 -6.47 -9.27
N GLY A 146 7.19 -7.34 -10.10
CA GLY A 146 8.47 -7.98 -9.80
C GLY A 146 8.38 -9.12 -8.78
N LEU A 147 7.18 -9.58 -8.45
CA LEU A 147 6.96 -10.80 -7.68
C LEU A 147 6.81 -12.00 -8.61
N ASP A 148 7.30 -13.15 -8.16
CA ASP A 148 6.91 -14.44 -8.75
C ASP A 148 5.49 -14.82 -8.34
N GLN A 149 4.94 -15.87 -8.96
CA GLN A 149 3.56 -16.31 -8.73
C GLN A 149 3.30 -16.66 -7.26
N VAL A 150 4.25 -17.27 -6.58
CA VAL A 150 4.10 -17.68 -5.16
C VAL A 150 4.01 -16.44 -4.26
N ALA A 151 4.91 -15.47 -4.46
CA ALA A 151 4.90 -14.23 -3.69
C ALA A 151 3.68 -13.35 -4.02
N ALA A 152 3.22 -13.35 -5.28
CA ALA A 152 2.01 -12.65 -5.69
C ALA A 152 0.77 -13.24 -4.99
N THR A 153 0.62 -14.57 -5.00
CA THR A 153 -0.47 -15.27 -4.31
C THR A 153 -0.44 -14.98 -2.81
N LEU A 154 0.73 -15.06 -2.18
CA LEU A 154 0.89 -14.73 -0.76
C LEU A 154 0.49 -13.27 -0.45
N THR A 155 0.86 -12.32 -1.30
CA THR A 155 0.49 -10.90 -1.14
C THR A 155 -1.04 -10.72 -1.18
N GLN A 156 -1.72 -11.41 -2.09
CA GLN A 156 -3.18 -11.38 -2.18
C GLN A 156 -3.85 -12.05 -0.97
N GLN A 157 -3.30 -13.18 -0.49
CA GLN A 157 -3.79 -13.83 0.73
C GLN A 157 -3.66 -12.92 1.96
N LEU A 158 -2.53 -12.25 2.13
CA LEU A 158 -2.31 -11.29 3.22
C LEU A 158 -3.30 -10.13 3.18
N ALA A 159 -3.59 -9.60 1.99
CA ALA A 159 -4.61 -8.58 1.83
C ALA A 159 -6.02 -9.10 2.16
N ALA A 160 -6.36 -10.33 1.74
CA ALA A 160 -7.63 -10.97 2.09
C ALA A 160 -7.79 -11.16 3.60
N GLU A 161 -6.74 -11.62 4.29
CA GLU A 161 -6.74 -11.75 5.75
C GLU A 161 -6.91 -10.39 6.44
N HIS A 162 -6.25 -9.35 5.93
CA HIS A 162 -6.39 -8.00 6.43
C HIS A 162 -7.84 -7.49 6.32
N LEU A 163 -8.49 -7.71 5.17
CA LEU A 163 -9.91 -7.36 4.98
C LEU A 163 -10.83 -8.16 5.90
N ALA A 164 -10.61 -9.48 6.01
CA ALA A 164 -11.39 -10.35 6.89
C ALA A 164 -11.28 -9.94 8.37
N ALA A 165 -10.15 -9.35 8.76
CA ALA A 165 -9.96 -8.77 10.09
C ALA A 165 -10.58 -7.35 10.23
N GLY A 166 -11.30 -6.84 9.22
CA GLY A 166 -11.94 -5.53 9.21
C GLY A 166 -11.03 -4.39 8.78
N GLY A 167 -9.91 -4.67 8.10
CA GLY A 167 -9.06 -3.65 7.49
C GLY A 167 -9.62 -3.11 6.18
N ILE A 168 -8.98 -2.09 5.64
CA ILE A 168 -9.30 -1.48 4.34
C ILE A 168 -8.10 -1.61 3.43
N CYS A 169 -8.31 -1.91 2.12
CA CYS A 169 -7.27 -1.90 1.11
C CYS A 169 -7.59 -0.96 -0.05
N VAL A 170 -6.65 -0.10 -0.41
CA VAL A 170 -6.65 0.64 -1.67
C VAL A 170 -5.43 0.20 -2.48
N ILE A 171 -5.67 -0.36 -3.65
CA ILE A 171 -4.62 -0.96 -4.47
C ILE A 171 -4.53 -0.21 -5.79
N ALA A 172 -3.42 0.45 -6.06
CA ALA A 172 -3.13 1.02 -7.36
C ALA A 172 -2.34 0.00 -8.19
N SER A 173 -2.91 -0.51 -9.26
CA SER A 173 -2.23 -1.49 -10.11
C SER A 173 -2.82 -1.51 -11.52
N HIS A 174 -1.95 -1.74 -12.50
CA HIS A 174 -2.32 -2.08 -13.86
C HIS A 174 -2.59 -3.60 -14.03
N GLN A 175 -2.08 -4.43 -13.11
CA GLN A 175 -2.35 -5.85 -13.06
C GLN A 175 -3.60 -6.12 -12.22
N ARG A 176 -4.34 -7.15 -12.59
CA ARG A 176 -5.48 -7.60 -11.79
C ARG A 176 -5.01 -8.10 -10.43
N PHE A 177 -5.58 -7.54 -9.38
CA PHE A 177 -5.39 -8.00 -8.01
C PHE A 177 -6.65 -8.80 -7.62
N GLU A 178 -6.48 -10.02 -7.13
CA GLU A 178 -7.62 -10.92 -6.87
C GLU A 178 -8.03 -10.86 -5.41
N LEU A 179 -9.13 -10.15 -5.14
CA LEU A 179 -9.82 -10.11 -3.85
C LEU A 179 -11.32 -10.19 -4.06
N ALA A 180 -11.99 -11.01 -3.25
CA ALA A 180 -13.45 -11.14 -3.30
C ALA A 180 -14.11 -9.81 -2.91
N GLY A 181 -15.11 -9.39 -3.69
CA GLY A 181 -15.89 -8.16 -3.42
C GLY A 181 -15.15 -6.84 -3.64
N MET A 182 -13.93 -6.87 -4.16
CA MET A 182 -13.16 -5.66 -4.43
C MET A 182 -13.81 -4.81 -5.53
N ARG A 183 -14.01 -3.54 -5.24
CA ARG A 183 -14.51 -2.56 -6.21
C ARG A 183 -13.41 -2.16 -7.20
N GLN A 184 -13.79 -1.75 -8.40
CA GLN A 184 -12.89 -1.18 -9.40
C GLN A 184 -13.19 0.31 -9.56
N LEU A 185 -12.14 1.12 -9.64
CA LEU A 185 -12.21 2.54 -9.94
C LEU A 185 -11.22 2.84 -11.06
N ALA A 186 -11.73 3.20 -12.23
CA ALA A 186 -10.90 3.63 -13.34
C ALA A 186 -10.55 5.11 -13.17
N LEU A 187 -9.26 5.42 -13.02
CA LEU A 187 -8.84 6.81 -12.81
C LEU A 187 -9.01 7.65 -14.08
N GLU A 188 -9.12 7.00 -15.24
CA GLU A 188 -9.47 7.62 -16.52
C GLU A 188 -10.83 8.34 -16.50
N ASP A 189 -11.79 7.82 -15.76
CA ASP A 189 -13.14 8.41 -15.63
C ASP A 189 -13.12 9.78 -14.93
N HIS A 190 -12.00 10.09 -14.29
CA HIS A 190 -11.74 11.35 -13.58
C HIS A 190 -10.69 12.21 -14.29
N ALA A 191 -10.30 11.87 -15.53
CA ALA A 191 -9.38 12.67 -16.32
C ALA A 191 -9.94 14.10 -16.55
N PRO A 192 -9.07 15.12 -16.65
CA PRO A 192 -9.47 16.52 -16.81
C PRO A 192 -10.14 16.78 -18.14
#